data_2a0ec0df40f05729f5e880ce150bb71d
#
_entry.id   2a0ec0df40f05729f5e880ce150bb71d
#
_cell.length_a   1.000
_cell.length_b   1.000
_cell.length_c   1.000
_cell.angle_alpha   90.00
_cell.angle_beta   90.00
_cell.angle_gamma   90.00
#
_symmetry.space_group_name_H-M   'P 1'
#
loop_
_entity.id
_entity.type
_entity.pdbx_description
1 polymer ?
#
loop_
_entity_poly.entity_id
_entity_poly.type
_entity_poly.pdbx_seq_one_letter_code
_entity_poly.pdbx_strand_id
1 'polypeptide(L)'
;VVFIGVLLAASTGIIGAAVVLLTILGVPLMLKNNYSPDLACGVVCATGTLGILIPPSIMLVIMGDQVRISVGDLFMGAVFPGLLLSLLYTIFIITYAYLRKEVAPAPKSAEPVTLNIIFRVFKSIIPPALLIVAVLGSIFMGIATPTEASGLGAFGAWLLAIVRGRLSFKDLKSVIRKTTHTTSYIFALFVGATMFALVLRGLGGDELIEGALKGLPFGPNGVVIIVLFITFLLGFF
;
A
#
# COMPACT_ATOMS: atom_id res chain seq x y z
N VAL A 1 -0.13 4.41 -15.12
CA VAL A 1 -0.81 3.54 -14.15
C VAL A 1 0.02 3.43 -12.88
N VAL A 2 1.34 3.07 -12.95
CA VAL A 2 2.21 2.92 -11.76
C VAL A 2 2.22 4.18 -10.90
N PHE A 3 2.47 5.35 -11.48
CA PHE A 3 2.50 6.61 -10.72
C PHE A 3 1.18 6.91 -10.02
N ILE A 4 0.05 6.73 -10.71
CA ILE A 4 -1.28 6.87 -10.11
C ILE A 4 -1.48 5.80 -9.03
N GLY A 5 -1.01 4.60 -9.27
CA GLY A 5 -1.07 3.50 -8.32
C GLY A 5 -0.30 3.77 -7.04
N VAL A 6 0.90 4.35 -7.11
CA VAL A 6 1.68 4.78 -5.94
C VAL A 6 0.90 5.81 -5.10
N LEU A 7 0.29 6.80 -5.75
CA LEU A 7 -0.53 7.81 -5.06
C LEU A 7 -1.79 7.19 -4.42
N LEU A 8 -2.47 6.28 -5.13
CA LEU A 8 -3.61 5.55 -4.59
C LEU A 8 -3.20 4.60 -3.46
N ALA A 9 -2.06 3.93 -3.62
CA ALA A 9 -1.48 3.05 -2.61
C ALA A 9 -1.25 3.82 -1.30
N ALA A 10 -0.54 4.95 -1.37
CA ALA A 10 -0.29 5.83 -0.23
C ALA A 10 -1.58 6.42 0.40
N SER A 11 -2.66 6.53 -0.37
CA SER A 11 -3.94 7.04 0.15
C SER A 11 -4.83 5.95 0.75
N THR A 12 -4.71 4.69 0.32
CA THR A 12 -5.60 3.60 0.77
C THR A 12 -4.99 2.75 1.88
N GLY A 13 -3.68 2.56 1.88
CA GLY A 13 -2.98 1.71 2.85
C GLY A 13 -3.39 0.23 2.83
N ILE A 14 -4.17 -0.21 1.84
CA ILE A 14 -4.74 -1.57 1.72
C ILE A 14 -4.64 -2.04 0.27
N ILE A 15 -4.11 -3.24 0.04
CA ILE A 15 -3.96 -3.83 -1.31
C ILE A 15 -5.30 -3.91 -2.04
N GLY A 16 -6.31 -4.51 -1.41
CA GLY A 16 -7.59 -4.79 -2.08
C GLY A 16 -8.26 -3.55 -2.62
N ALA A 17 -8.28 -2.45 -1.84
CA ALA A 17 -8.85 -1.19 -2.28
C ALA A 17 -8.04 -0.57 -3.44
N ALA A 18 -6.71 -0.59 -3.35
CA ALA A 18 -5.83 -0.07 -4.40
C ALA A 18 -5.98 -0.86 -5.70
N VAL A 19 -5.95 -2.20 -5.64
CA VAL A 19 -6.13 -3.08 -6.81
C VAL A 19 -7.49 -2.86 -7.45
N VAL A 20 -8.58 -2.83 -6.67
CA VAL A 20 -9.93 -2.61 -7.22
C VAL A 20 -10.04 -1.27 -7.93
N LEU A 21 -9.56 -0.19 -7.31
CA LEU A 21 -9.59 1.15 -7.92
C LEU A 21 -8.74 1.20 -9.20
N LEU A 22 -7.54 0.63 -9.17
CA LEU A 22 -6.67 0.56 -10.34
C LEU A 22 -7.26 -0.32 -11.45
N THR A 23 -7.95 -1.41 -11.09
CA THR A 23 -8.63 -2.28 -12.06
C THR A 23 -9.74 -1.51 -12.75
N ILE A 24 -10.59 -0.81 -12.01
CA ILE A 24 -11.74 -0.07 -12.57
C ILE A 24 -11.26 1.09 -13.46
N LEU A 25 -10.19 1.78 -13.09
CA LEU A 25 -9.72 2.97 -13.79
C LEU A 25 -8.62 2.67 -14.82
N GLY A 26 -7.68 1.79 -14.48
CA GLY A 26 -6.47 1.53 -15.25
C GLY A 26 -6.65 0.51 -16.35
N VAL A 27 -7.27 -0.64 -16.05
CA VAL A 27 -7.41 -1.73 -17.02
C VAL A 27 -8.20 -1.30 -18.26
N PRO A 28 -9.39 -0.67 -18.15
CA PRO A 28 -10.13 -0.23 -19.34
C PRO A 28 -9.36 0.77 -20.19
N LEU A 29 -8.61 1.68 -19.53
CA LEU A 29 -7.77 2.66 -20.22
C LEU A 29 -6.63 1.99 -21.00
N MET A 30 -5.96 0.99 -20.40
CA MET A 30 -4.89 0.23 -21.05
C MET A 30 -5.44 -0.59 -22.21
N LEU A 31 -6.54 -1.31 -22.03
CA LEU A 31 -7.17 -2.11 -23.10
C LEU A 31 -7.65 -1.24 -24.26
N LYS A 32 -8.22 -0.07 -23.99
CA LYS A 32 -8.60 0.90 -25.03
C LYS A 32 -7.42 1.38 -25.88
N ASN A 33 -6.22 1.39 -25.31
CA ASN A 33 -4.98 1.73 -26.00
C ASN A 33 -4.25 0.49 -26.54
N ASN A 34 -4.95 -0.65 -26.69
CA ASN A 34 -4.44 -1.90 -27.25
C ASN A 34 -3.25 -2.52 -26.47
N TYR A 35 -3.16 -2.26 -25.15
CA TYR A 35 -2.23 -3.00 -24.29
C TYR A 35 -2.72 -4.44 -24.13
N SER A 36 -1.79 -5.39 -24.01
CA SER A 36 -2.19 -6.77 -23.75
C SER A 36 -2.90 -6.88 -22.40
N PRO A 37 -3.95 -7.72 -22.29
CA PRO A 37 -4.65 -7.96 -21.02
C PRO A 37 -3.72 -8.42 -19.91
N ASP A 38 -2.74 -9.28 -20.23
CA ASP A 38 -1.79 -9.81 -19.26
C ASP A 38 -0.93 -8.72 -18.66
N LEU A 39 -0.41 -7.79 -19.49
CA LEU A 39 0.35 -6.65 -19.00
C LEU A 39 -0.54 -5.71 -18.18
N ALA A 40 -1.77 -5.43 -18.63
CA ALA A 40 -2.68 -4.54 -17.94
C ALA A 40 -3.03 -5.08 -16.54
N CYS A 41 -3.38 -6.35 -16.42
CA CYS A 41 -3.68 -7.01 -15.16
C CYS A 41 -2.42 -7.10 -14.27
N GLY A 42 -1.29 -7.52 -14.83
CA GLY A 42 -0.03 -7.64 -14.09
C GLY A 42 0.44 -6.30 -13.50
N VAL A 43 0.36 -5.22 -14.26
CA VAL A 43 0.72 -3.87 -13.80
C VAL A 43 -0.20 -3.42 -12.66
N VAL A 44 -1.50 -3.68 -12.77
CA VAL A 44 -2.47 -3.30 -11.72
C VAL A 44 -2.24 -4.10 -10.45
N CYS A 45 -2.07 -5.42 -10.56
CA CYS A 45 -1.80 -6.28 -9.39
C CYS A 45 -0.49 -5.88 -8.71
N ALA A 46 0.60 -5.78 -9.48
CA ALA A 46 1.90 -5.38 -8.93
C ALA A 46 1.88 -3.99 -8.30
N THR A 47 1.24 -3.02 -8.93
CA THR A 47 1.16 -1.66 -8.39
C THR A 47 0.27 -1.59 -7.15
N GLY A 48 -0.79 -2.39 -7.10
CA GLY A 48 -1.69 -2.46 -5.94
C GLY A 48 -0.99 -2.96 -4.67
N THR A 49 0.04 -3.83 -4.79
CA THR A 49 0.81 -4.30 -3.63
C THR A 49 1.63 -3.20 -2.96
N LEU A 50 1.96 -2.12 -3.67
CA LEU A 50 2.64 -0.96 -3.08
C LEU A 50 1.83 -0.31 -1.95
N GLY A 51 0.50 -0.56 -1.88
CA GLY A 51 -0.37 0.00 -0.85
C GLY A 51 -0.07 -0.46 0.58
N ILE A 52 0.61 -1.57 0.76
CA ILE A 52 1.07 -1.99 2.08
C ILE A 52 2.51 -1.57 2.39
N LEU A 53 3.28 -1.25 1.36
CA LEU A 53 4.70 -0.93 1.49
C LEU A 53 4.94 0.58 1.63
N ILE A 54 4.16 1.40 0.89
CA ILE A 54 4.30 2.85 0.90
C ILE A 54 3.45 3.44 2.03
N PRO A 55 4.06 4.15 3.00
CA PRO A 55 3.31 4.79 4.09
C PRO A 55 2.32 5.87 3.58
N PRO A 56 1.20 6.09 4.30
CA PRO A 56 0.73 5.38 5.50
C PRO A 56 0.12 4.01 5.18
N SER A 57 0.53 2.98 5.91
CA SER A 57 0.13 1.59 5.69
C SER A 57 -0.45 0.99 6.96
N ILE A 58 -1.64 0.37 6.85
CA ILE A 58 -2.28 -0.31 7.98
C ILE A 58 -1.43 -1.49 8.46
N MET A 59 -0.79 -2.21 7.53
CA MET A 59 0.05 -3.36 7.89
C MET A 59 1.27 -2.95 8.72
N LEU A 60 1.88 -1.81 8.42
CA LEU A 60 3.00 -1.29 9.22
C LEU A 60 2.54 -0.82 10.61
N VAL A 61 1.33 -0.27 10.73
CA VAL A 61 0.74 0.07 12.03
C VAL A 61 0.55 -1.18 12.88
N ILE A 62 -0.05 -2.22 12.29
CA ILE A 62 -0.27 -3.52 12.94
C ILE A 62 1.06 -4.16 13.35
N MET A 63 2.04 -4.16 12.45
CA MET A 63 3.37 -4.70 12.72
C MET A 63 4.04 -3.95 13.89
N GLY A 64 3.95 -2.63 13.91
CA GLY A 64 4.48 -1.81 15.00
C GLY A 64 3.88 -2.15 16.35
N ASP A 65 2.57 -2.36 16.40
CA ASP A 65 1.85 -2.78 17.61
C ASP A 65 2.30 -4.18 18.08
N GLN A 66 2.36 -5.15 17.18
CA GLN A 66 2.71 -6.54 17.52
C GLN A 66 4.17 -6.71 17.93
N VAL A 67 5.08 -6.03 17.25
CA VAL A 67 6.54 -6.11 17.51
C VAL A 67 6.98 -5.08 18.57
N ARG A 68 6.08 -4.18 18.98
CA ARG A 68 6.33 -3.09 19.94
C ARG A 68 7.43 -2.14 19.48
N ILE A 69 7.44 -1.81 18.19
CA ILE A 69 8.32 -0.84 17.58
C ILE A 69 7.54 0.40 17.20
N SER A 70 8.18 1.56 17.23
CA SER A 70 7.57 2.83 16.80
C SER A 70 7.04 2.72 15.37
N VAL A 71 5.75 3.01 15.19
CA VAL A 71 5.11 3.04 13.86
C VAL A 71 5.75 4.12 12.97
N GLY A 72 6.18 5.24 13.57
CA GLY A 72 6.89 6.30 12.86
C GLY A 72 8.21 5.81 12.26
N ASP A 73 8.99 5.04 13.03
CA ASP A 73 10.26 4.47 12.57
C ASP A 73 10.02 3.43 11.47
N LEU A 74 8.98 2.60 11.60
CA LEU A 74 8.59 1.65 10.56
C LEU A 74 8.16 2.37 9.28
N PHE A 75 7.42 3.46 9.38
CA PHE A 75 7.05 4.27 8.23
C PHE A 75 8.28 4.88 7.54
N MET A 76 9.19 5.47 8.30
CA MET A 76 10.44 5.99 7.74
C MET A 76 11.26 4.90 7.05
N GLY A 77 11.39 3.74 7.70
CA GLY A 77 12.11 2.60 7.14
C GLY A 77 11.48 2.04 5.86
N ALA A 78 10.17 2.13 5.72
CA ALA A 78 9.43 1.59 4.57
C ALA A 78 9.42 2.52 3.34
N VAL A 79 9.66 3.82 3.51
CA VAL A 79 9.67 4.80 2.39
C VAL A 79 10.68 4.40 1.32
N PHE A 80 11.93 4.12 1.72
CA PHE A 80 12.98 3.80 0.75
C PHE A 80 12.72 2.49 -0.01
N PRO A 81 12.42 1.34 0.64
CA PRO A 81 12.06 0.12 -0.07
C PRO A 81 10.83 0.27 -0.96
N GLY A 82 9.80 1.00 -0.50
CA GLY A 82 8.59 1.26 -1.27
C GLY A 82 8.84 2.04 -2.56
N LEU A 83 9.63 3.11 -2.47
CA LEU A 83 10.03 3.90 -3.63
C LEU A 83 10.95 3.12 -4.57
N LEU A 84 11.89 2.34 -4.03
CA LEU A 84 12.77 1.48 -4.81
C LEU A 84 11.97 0.45 -5.61
N LEU A 85 11.02 -0.24 -4.97
CA LEU A 85 10.16 -1.21 -5.64
C LEU A 85 9.29 -0.55 -6.72
N SER A 86 8.74 0.62 -6.44
CA SER A 86 7.99 1.41 -7.42
C SER A 86 8.84 1.79 -8.64
N LEU A 87 10.09 2.16 -8.41
CA LEU A 87 11.07 2.45 -9.47
C LEU A 87 11.38 1.19 -10.29
N LEU A 88 11.62 0.05 -9.63
CA LEU A 88 11.87 -1.23 -10.29
C LEU A 88 10.68 -1.67 -11.16
N TYR A 89 9.45 -1.53 -10.67
CA TYR A 89 8.25 -1.79 -11.47
C TYR A 89 8.17 -0.87 -12.69
N THR A 90 8.47 0.40 -12.51
CA THR A 90 8.48 1.37 -13.61
C THR A 90 9.54 1.01 -14.65
N ILE A 91 10.75 0.70 -14.23
CA ILE A 91 11.85 0.26 -15.13
C ILE A 91 11.45 -1.02 -15.87
N PHE A 92 10.92 -2.01 -15.15
CA PHE A 92 10.47 -3.27 -15.75
C PHE A 92 9.42 -3.04 -16.84
N ILE A 93 8.39 -2.25 -16.52
CA ILE A 93 7.29 -1.99 -17.47
C ILE A 93 7.80 -1.24 -18.71
N ILE A 94 8.65 -0.22 -18.52
CA ILE A 94 9.23 0.54 -19.64
C ILE A 94 10.10 -0.38 -20.51
N THR A 95 10.97 -1.18 -19.88
CA THR A 95 11.86 -2.11 -20.59
C THR A 95 11.05 -3.17 -21.34
N TYR A 96 10.04 -3.74 -20.69
CA TYR A 96 9.17 -4.76 -21.30
C TYR A 96 8.38 -4.18 -22.47
N ALA A 97 7.82 -2.98 -22.33
CA ALA A 97 7.11 -2.28 -23.39
C ALA A 97 8.04 -1.91 -24.58
N TYR A 98 9.28 -1.56 -24.30
CA TYR A 98 10.27 -1.25 -25.32
C TYR A 98 10.70 -2.49 -26.11
N LEU A 99 10.94 -3.61 -25.43
CA LEU A 99 11.34 -4.88 -26.04
C LEU A 99 10.20 -5.55 -26.80
N ARG A 100 8.96 -5.41 -26.31
CA ARG A 100 7.76 -6.05 -26.89
C ARG A 100 6.71 -4.99 -27.26
N LYS A 101 6.94 -4.31 -28.36
CA LYS A 101 6.05 -3.22 -28.85
C LYS A 101 4.63 -3.67 -29.15
N GLU A 102 4.41 -4.96 -29.37
CA GLU A 102 3.08 -5.54 -29.59
C GLU A 102 2.24 -5.57 -28.31
N VAL A 103 2.89 -5.65 -27.16
CA VAL A 103 2.22 -5.76 -25.83
C VAL A 103 1.79 -4.42 -25.30
N ALA A 104 2.50 -3.35 -25.65
CA ALA A 104 2.24 -1.99 -25.22
C ALA A 104 2.45 -0.99 -26.39
N PRO A 105 1.56 -0.99 -27.40
CA PRO A 105 1.70 -0.10 -28.53
C PRO A 105 1.55 1.36 -28.12
N ALA A 106 2.28 2.24 -28.80
CA ALA A 106 2.10 3.68 -28.60
C ALA A 106 0.68 4.11 -29.00
N PRO A 107 -0.01 4.92 -28.19
CA PRO A 107 -1.35 5.35 -28.50
C PRO A 107 -1.38 6.17 -29.82
N LYS A 108 -2.23 5.76 -30.76
CA LYS A 108 -2.34 6.37 -32.09
C LYS A 108 -2.88 7.81 -32.07
N SER A 109 -3.53 8.20 -30.98
CA SER A 109 -4.12 9.52 -30.76
C SER A 109 -3.73 10.07 -29.38
N ALA A 110 -2.43 10.24 -29.15
CA ALA A 110 -2.01 11.00 -27.99
C ALA A 110 -2.34 12.48 -28.25
N GLU A 111 -3.32 13.02 -27.53
CA GLU A 111 -3.51 14.47 -27.50
C GLU A 111 -2.17 15.11 -27.06
N PRO A 112 -1.72 16.18 -27.74
CA PRO A 112 -0.49 16.82 -27.35
C PRO A 112 -0.58 17.24 -25.88
N VAL A 113 0.45 16.92 -25.10
CA VAL A 113 0.53 17.29 -23.69
C VAL A 113 0.56 18.81 -23.59
N THR A 114 -0.61 19.41 -23.44
CA THR A 114 -0.76 20.85 -23.30
C THR A 114 -0.52 21.26 -21.85
N LEU A 115 0.09 22.44 -21.63
CA LEU A 115 0.28 23.00 -20.29
C LEU A 115 -0.99 23.01 -19.45
N ASN A 116 -2.15 23.20 -20.06
CA ASN A 116 -3.46 23.14 -19.40
C ASN A 116 -3.79 21.75 -18.85
N ILE A 117 -3.38 20.67 -19.53
CA ILE A 117 -3.57 19.29 -19.05
C ILE A 117 -2.66 19.06 -17.85
N ILE A 118 -1.39 19.46 -17.95
CA ILE A 118 -0.42 19.35 -16.85
C ILE A 118 -0.95 20.11 -15.63
N PHE A 119 -1.38 21.34 -15.77
CA PHE A 119 -1.91 22.15 -14.69
C PHE A 119 -3.16 21.53 -14.04
N ARG A 120 -4.07 20.97 -14.85
CA ARG A 120 -5.27 20.27 -14.36
C ARG A 120 -4.92 19.02 -13.56
N VAL A 121 -3.93 18.25 -14.01
CA VAL A 121 -3.41 17.06 -13.30
C VAL A 121 -2.81 17.49 -11.96
N PHE A 122 -1.91 18.48 -11.96
CA PHE A 122 -1.32 18.98 -10.72
C PHE A 122 -2.38 19.51 -9.74
N LYS A 123 -3.33 20.30 -10.20
CA LYS A 123 -4.45 20.81 -9.37
C LYS A 123 -5.27 19.69 -8.74
N SER A 124 -5.36 18.54 -9.38
CA SER A 124 -6.10 17.38 -8.85
C SER A 124 -5.28 16.58 -7.85
N ILE A 125 -3.97 16.46 -8.06
CA ILE A 125 -3.06 15.63 -7.26
C ILE A 125 -2.56 16.38 -6.01
N ILE A 126 -2.28 17.67 -6.10
CA ILE A 126 -1.69 18.46 -5.02
C ILE A 126 -2.48 18.35 -3.70
N PRO A 127 -3.81 18.53 -3.64
CA PRO A 127 -4.51 18.50 -2.36
C PRO A 127 -4.44 17.17 -1.62
N PRO A 128 -4.66 15.99 -2.26
CA PRO A 128 -4.45 14.71 -1.59
C PRO A 128 -2.99 14.47 -1.20
N ALA A 129 -2.03 14.83 -2.08
CA ALA A 129 -0.62 14.66 -1.80
C ALA A 129 -0.17 15.52 -0.61
N LEU A 130 -0.64 16.77 -0.54
CA LEU A 130 -0.34 17.67 0.57
C LEU A 130 -0.90 17.14 1.89
N LEU A 131 -2.09 16.54 1.87
CA LEU A 131 -2.67 15.89 3.04
C LEU A 131 -1.81 14.70 3.51
N ILE A 132 -1.36 13.85 2.59
CA ILE A 132 -0.47 12.72 2.90
C ILE A 132 0.84 13.24 3.50
N VAL A 133 1.45 14.24 2.88
CA VAL A 133 2.70 14.85 3.37
C VAL A 133 2.50 15.49 4.75
N ALA A 134 1.38 16.14 4.99
CA ALA A 134 1.08 16.74 6.30
C ALA A 134 0.93 15.67 7.39
N VAL A 135 0.20 14.58 7.10
CA VAL A 135 0.01 13.45 8.02
C VAL A 135 1.35 12.77 8.32
N LEU A 136 2.06 12.34 7.29
CA LEU A 136 3.37 11.66 7.47
C LEU A 136 4.41 12.59 8.10
N GLY A 137 4.46 13.84 7.66
CA GLY A 137 5.37 14.85 8.21
C GLY A 137 5.14 15.08 9.70
N SER A 138 3.88 15.14 10.15
CA SER A 138 3.57 15.28 11.58
C SER A 138 4.05 14.09 12.41
N ILE A 139 3.96 12.87 11.85
CA ILE A 139 4.46 11.65 12.51
C ILE A 139 6.01 11.65 12.53
N PHE A 140 6.65 11.95 11.41
CA PHE A 140 8.12 11.92 11.27
C PHE A 140 8.81 13.00 12.12
N MET A 141 8.15 14.15 12.29
CA MET A 141 8.64 15.21 13.17
C MET A 141 8.33 14.95 14.65
N GLY A 142 7.62 13.86 14.99
CA GLY A 142 7.22 13.56 16.35
C GLY A 142 6.17 14.53 16.94
N ILE A 143 5.49 15.31 16.09
CA ILE A 143 4.48 16.29 16.49
C ILE A 143 3.17 15.60 16.88
N ALA A 144 2.82 14.53 16.13
CA ALA A 144 1.61 13.76 16.34
C ALA A 144 1.91 12.27 16.39
N THR A 145 1.19 11.55 17.23
CA THR A 145 1.15 10.09 17.20
C THR A 145 0.44 9.61 15.92
N PRO A 146 0.68 8.37 15.46
CA PRO A 146 -0.04 7.82 14.30
C PRO A 146 -1.56 7.90 14.43
N THR A 147 -2.08 7.73 15.64
CA THR A 147 -3.54 7.82 15.93
C THR A 147 -4.05 9.25 15.74
N GLU A 148 -3.37 10.25 16.31
CA GLU A 148 -3.73 11.67 16.17
C GLU A 148 -3.61 12.12 14.70
N ALA A 149 -2.51 11.76 14.04
CA ALA A 149 -2.29 12.07 12.64
C ALA A 149 -3.35 11.45 11.73
N SER A 150 -3.83 10.22 12.02
CA SER A 150 -4.92 9.59 11.28
C SER A 150 -6.24 10.34 11.43
N GLY A 151 -6.53 10.83 12.63
CA GLY A 151 -7.70 11.68 12.90
C GLY A 151 -7.65 12.99 12.09
N LEU A 152 -6.50 13.66 12.09
CA LEU A 152 -6.26 14.86 11.27
C LEU A 152 -6.38 14.56 9.78
N GLY A 153 -5.86 13.42 9.33
CA GLY A 153 -5.97 12.96 7.95
C GLY A 153 -7.41 12.71 7.53
N ALA A 154 -8.20 12.04 8.37
CA ALA A 154 -9.61 11.79 8.13
C ALA A 154 -10.42 13.10 8.07
N PHE A 155 -10.16 14.02 9.00
CA PHE A 155 -10.79 15.35 9.02
C PHE A 155 -10.40 16.17 7.78
N GLY A 156 -9.12 16.17 7.40
CA GLY A 156 -8.64 16.85 6.21
C GLY A 156 -9.25 16.30 4.91
N ALA A 157 -9.37 14.98 4.79
CA ALA A 157 -10.03 14.34 3.65
C ALA A 157 -11.52 14.71 3.57
N TRP A 158 -12.21 14.74 4.72
CA TRP A 158 -13.61 15.17 4.83
C TRP A 158 -13.76 16.63 4.42
N LEU A 159 -12.89 17.52 4.90
CA LEU A 159 -12.86 18.93 4.52
C LEU A 159 -12.63 19.11 3.01
N LEU A 160 -11.69 18.40 2.43
CA LEU A 160 -11.42 18.42 0.99
C LEU A 160 -12.64 17.96 0.16
N ALA A 161 -13.40 16.99 0.63
CA ALA A 161 -14.60 16.51 -0.02
C ALA A 161 -15.72 17.58 0.01
N ILE A 162 -15.87 18.30 1.13
CA ILE A 162 -16.81 19.44 1.25
C ILE A 162 -16.42 20.55 0.29
N VAL A 163 -15.17 21.01 0.33
CA VAL A 163 -14.69 22.13 -0.51
C VAL A 163 -14.85 21.82 -2.01
N ARG A 164 -14.73 20.54 -2.39
CA ARG A 164 -14.97 20.09 -3.77
C ARG A 164 -16.46 19.88 -4.11
N GLY A 165 -17.37 20.09 -3.16
CA GLY A 165 -18.81 19.92 -3.37
C GLY A 165 -19.22 18.48 -3.69
N ARG A 166 -18.41 17.50 -3.29
CA ARG A 166 -18.62 16.08 -3.59
C ARG A 166 -18.98 15.24 -2.35
N LEU A 167 -19.34 15.87 -1.26
CA LEU A 167 -19.77 15.18 -0.04
C LEU A 167 -21.29 15.08 -0.02
N SER A 168 -21.82 13.87 -0.23
CA SER A 168 -23.22 13.54 0.03
C SER A 168 -23.32 12.77 1.35
N PHE A 169 -24.46 12.88 2.04
CA PHE A 169 -24.75 12.07 3.23
C PHE A 169 -24.73 10.56 2.91
N LYS A 170 -25.11 10.17 1.70
CA LYS A 170 -25.02 8.81 1.19
C LYS A 170 -23.58 8.33 1.09
N ASP A 171 -22.67 9.20 0.61
CA ASP A 171 -21.25 8.89 0.50
C ASP A 171 -20.60 8.75 1.88
N LEU A 172 -20.92 9.67 2.80
CA LEU A 172 -20.44 9.59 4.18
C LEU A 172 -20.87 8.27 4.85
N LYS A 173 -22.14 7.90 4.74
CA LYS A 173 -22.67 6.63 5.24
C LYS A 173 -21.95 5.43 4.61
N SER A 174 -21.68 5.50 3.31
CA SER A 174 -20.94 4.45 2.59
C SER A 174 -19.50 4.31 3.10
N VAL A 175 -18.81 5.44 3.31
CA VAL A 175 -17.44 5.47 3.86
C VAL A 175 -17.42 4.86 5.25
N ILE A 176 -18.28 5.34 6.17
CA ILE A 176 -18.37 4.79 7.54
C ILE A 176 -18.62 3.28 7.51
N ARG A 177 -19.59 2.83 6.71
CA ARG A 177 -19.90 1.40 6.61
C ARG A 177 -18.71 0.57 6.10
N LYS A 178 -18.03 1.03 5.05
CA LYS A 178 -16.85 0.35 4.51
C LYS A 178 -15.71 0.31 5.54
N THR A 179 -15.46 1.42 6.22
CA THR A 179 -14.45 1.49 7.29
C THR A 179 -14.77 0.51 8.41
N THR A 180 -16.03 0.49 8.88
CA THR A 180 -16.46 -0.48 9.92
C THR A 180 -16.24 -1.92 9.47
N HIS A 181 -16.64 -2.28 8.24
CA HIS A 181 -16.42 -3.64 7.74
C HIS A 181 -14.94 -4.01 7.68
N THR A 182 -14.10 -3.13 7.16
CA THR A 182 -12.65 -3.38 7.06
C THR A 182 -12.02 -3.52 8.44
N THR A 183 -12.37 -2.63 9.36
CA THR A 183 -11.86 -2.67 10.74
C THR A 183 -12.32 -3.94 11.47
N SER A 184 -13.60 -4.30 11.36
CA SER A 184 -14.13 -5.54 11.94
C SER A 184 -13.45 -6.80 11.38
N TYR A 185 -13.18 -6.82 10.07
CA TYR A 185 -12.45 -7.90 9.44
C TYR A 185 -11.03 -8.04 10.00
N ILE A 186 -10.30 -6.94 10.14
CA ILE A 186 -8.95 -6.93 10.71
C ILE A 186 -8.98 -7.44 12.16
N PHE A 187 -9.90 -6.94 13.00
CA PHE A 187 -10.03 -7.43 14.38
C PHE A 187 -10.40 -8.92 14.46
N ALA A 188 -11.25 -9.42 13.57
CA ALA A 188 -11.57 -10.85 13.52
C ALA A 188 -10.34 -11.70 13.23
N LEU A 189 -9.47 -11.26 12.30
CA LEU A 189 -8.19 -11.92 12.03
C LEU A 189 -7.27 -11.88 13.26
N PHE A 190 -7.22 -10.78 13.98
CA PHE A 190 -6.44 -10.68 15.23
C PHE A 190 -6.91 -11.66 16.29
N VAL A 191 -8.21 -11.80 16.49
CA VAL A 191 -8.75 -12.77 17.44
C VAL A 191 -8.30 -14.18 17.06
N GLY A 192 -8.42 -14.55 15.79
CA GLY A 192 -7.98 -15.86 15.29
C GLY A 192 -6.46 -16.07 15.48
N ALA A 193 -5.64 -15.09 15.12
CA ALA A 193 -4.20 -15.15 15.27
C ALA A 193 -3.78 -15.24 16.76
N THR A 194 -4.45 -14.50 17.65
CA THR A 194 -4.19 -14.54 19.09
C THR A 194 -4.56 -15.91 19.67
N MET A 195 -5.68 -16.49 19.27
CA MET A 195 -6.07 -17.84 19.69
C MET A 195 -5.04 -18.88 19.24
N PHE A 196 -4.61 -18.82 17.98
CA PHE A 196 -3.57 -19.69 17.45
C PHE A 196 -2.26 -19.57 18.24
N ALA A 197 -1.81 -18.32 18.45
CA ALA A 197 -0.57 -18.07 19.22
C ALA A 197 -0.67 -18.59 20.66
N LEU A 198 -1.84 -18.48 21.30
CA LEU A 198 -2.06 -18.94 22.66
C LEU A 198 -1.99 -20.47 22.76
N VAL A 199 -2.62 -21.17 21.81
CA VAL A 199 -2.54 -22.64 21.72
C VAL A 199 -1.11 -23.08 21.41
N LEU A 200 -0.42 -22.43 20.47
CA LEU A 200 0.96 -22.74 20.12
C LEU A 200 1.90 -22.64 21.33
N ARG A 201 1.77 -21.54 22.12
CA ARG A 201 2.52 -21.36 23.38
C ARG A 201 2.19 -22.42 24.40
N GLY A 202 0.90 -22.74 24.58
CA GLY A 202 0.46 -23.78 25.50
C GLY A 202 1.01 -25.17 25.18
N LEU A 203 1.31 -25.42 23.91
CA LEU A 203 1.94 -26.66 23.44
C LEU A 203 3.48 -26.64 23.44
N GLY A 204 4.11 -25.59 23.97
CA GLY A 204 5.57 -25.46 23.97
C GLY A 204 6.18 -25.01 22.62
N GLY A 205 5.36 -24.42 21.75
CA GLY A 205 5.81 -24.00 20.41
C GLY A 205 6.89 -22.94 20.44
N ASP A 206 6.87 -22.03 21.42
CA ASP A 206 7.89 -21.00 21.57
C ASP A 206 9.27 -21.63 21.86
N GLU A 207 9.34 -22.61 22.75
CA GLU A 207 10.57 -23.34 23.09
C GLU A 207 11.09 -24.14 21.88
N LEU A 208 10.19 -24.77 21.14
CA LEU A 208 10.55 -25.53 19.94
C LEU A 208 11.12 -24.62 18.85
N ILE A 209 10.50 -23.45 18.60
CA ILE A 209 10.99 -22.49 17.62
C ILE A 209 12.32 -21.89 18.05
N GLU A 210 12.45 -21.51 19.33
CA GLU A 210 13.68 -20.96 19.89
C GLU A 210 14.82 -21.99 19.82
N GLY A 211 14.56 -23.25 20.18
CA GLY A 211 15.51 -24.33 20.07
C GLY A 211 15.95 -24.59 18.63
N ALA A 212 15.01 -24.60 17.70
CA ALA A 212 15.31 -24.75 16.28
C ALA A 212 16.18 -23.61 15.73
N LEU A 213 15.88 -22.36 16.09
CA LEU A 213 16.66 -21.20 15.66
C LEU A 213 18.06 -21.14 16.27
N LYS A 214 18.19 -21.48 17.57
CA LYS A 214 19.49 -21.54 18.26
C LYS A 214 20.36 -22.70 17.79
N GLY A 215 19.75 -23.79 17.32
CA GLY A 215 20.45 -24.96 16.77
C GLY A 215 21.03 -24.75 15.37
N LEU A 216 20.72 -23.63 14.71
CA LEU A 216 21.24 -23.35 13.37
C LEU A 216 22.75 -23.01 13.42
N PRO A 217 23.57 -23.60 12.51
CA PRO A 217 25.01 -23.35 12.46
C PRO A 217 25.36 -21.98 11.83
N PHE A 218 24.43 -21.04 11.86
CA PHE A 218 24.57 -19.74 11.24
C PHE A 218 24.67 -18.65 12.31
N GLY A 219 25.49 -17.64 12.05
CA GLY A 219 25.55 -16.46 12.92
C GLY A 219 24.22 -15.66 12.90
N PRO A 220 24.11 -14.59 13.72
CA PRO A 220 22.88 -13.82 13.85
C PRO A 220 22.26 -13.35 12.51
N ASN A 221 23.11 -12.96 11.56
CA ASN A 221 22.68 -12.55 10.22
C ASN A 221 22.06 -13.72 9.41
N GLY A 222 22.59 -14.91 9.57
CA GLY A 222 22.06 -16.11 8.91
C GLY A 222 20.68 -16.49 9.44
N VAL A 223 20.46 -16.38 10.76
CA VAL A 223 19.15 -16.60 11.39
C VAL A 223 18.12 -15.60 10.84
N VAL A 224 18.48 -14.31 10.72
CA VAL A 224 17.59 -13.28 10.15
C VAL A 224 17.21 -13.64 8.71
N ILE A 225 18.16 -14.06 7.87
CA ILE A 225 17.89 -14.46 6.48
C ILE A 225 16.91 -15.64 6.44
N ILE A 226 17.10 -16.65 7.31
CA ILE A 226 16.20 -17.80 7.37
C ILE A 226 14.80 -17.40 7.80
N VAL A 227 14.66 -16.55 8.82
CA VAL A 227 13.35 -16.02 9.27
C VAL A 227 12.67 -15.27 8.15
N LEU A 228 13.40 -14.39 7.44
CA LEU A 228 12.86 -13.65 6.29
C LEU A 228 12.45 -14.60 5.15
N PHE A 229 13.22 -15.66 4.90
CA PHE A 229 12.89 -16.65 3.87
C PHE A 229 11.63 -17.45 4.23
N ILE A 230 11.49 -17.87 5.49
CA ILE A 230 10.28 -18.54 5.99
C ILE A 230 9.09 -17.61 5.89
N THR A 231 9.22 -16.33 6.28
CA THR A 231 8.17 -15.32 6.17
C THR A 231 7.77 -15.12 4.71
N PHE A 232 8.75 -15.09 3.79
CA PHE A 232 8.50 -15.01 2.36
C PHE A 232 7.68 -16.21 1.85
N LEU A 233 8.05 -17.44 2.26
CA LEU A 233 7.30 -18.65 1.88
C LEU A 233 5.87 -18.64 2.45
N LEU A 234 5.70 -18.25 3.72
CA LEU A 234 4.39 -18.17 4.35
C LEU A 234 3.48 -17.10 3.71
N GLY A 235 4.07 -16.10 3.09
CA GLY A 235 3.33 -15.07 2.36
C GLY A 235 2.63 -15.55 1.07
N PHE A 236 2.90 -16.80 0.63
CA PHE A 236 2.20 -17.43 -0.48
C PHE A 236 0.91 -18.16 -0.06
N PHE A 237 0.68 -18.38 1.23
CA PHE A 237 -0.47 -19.04 1.80
C PHE A 237 -1.35 -18.07 2.59
#